data_952bee251610532d3b99d29a28cb56c8
#
_entry.id   952bee251610532d3b99d29a28cb56c8
#
_cell.length_a   1.000
_cell.length_b   1.000
_cell.length_c   1.000
_cell.angle_alpha   90.00
_cell.angle_beta   90.00
_cell.angle_gamma   90.00
#
_symmetry.space_group_name_H-M   'P 1'
#
loop_
_entity.id
_entity.type
_entity.pdbx_description
1 polymer ?
#
loop_
_entity_poly.entity_id
_entity_poly.type
_entity_poly.pdbx_seq_one_letter_code
_entity_poly.pdbx_strand_id
1 'polypeptide(L)'
;AFFALAMIRIQRGSEEISAFRGLGKTNPRLALAVTIMFASLAGVPLTAGFFAKMISFVHVINTGLYLDWMLPVMIVCAASGFYYYFKVIRSMYWDKPAENAEPVQVPAISGVMLAAFSIFIVLGGLMPLFLNPIR
;
A
#
# COMPACT_ATOMS: atom_id res chain seq x y z
N ALA A 1 5.92 2.94 -1.97
CA ALA A 1 6.00 1.50 -1.67
C ALA A 1 7.34 0.92 -2.13
N PHE A 2 7.68 0.95 -3.41
CA PHE A 2 8.94 0.38 -3.95
C PHE A 2 10.21 0.96 -3.32
N PHE A 3 10.23 2.25 -3.00
CA PHE A 3 11.35 2.87 -2.31
C PHE A 3 11.56 2.28 -0.90
N ALA A 4 10.49 2.08 -0.15
CA ALA A 4 10.56 1.44 1.17
C ALA A 4 11.03 -0.02 1.06
N LEU A 5 10.55 -0.73 0.04
CA LEU A 5 10.96 -2.11 -0.26
C LEU A 5 12.45 -2.17 -0.59
N ALA A 6 12.96 -1.25 -1.42
CA ALA A 6 14.37 -1.17 -1.76
C ALA A 6 15.25 -0.92 -0.52
N MET A 7 14.83 -0.04 0.40
CA MET A 7 15.55 0.20 1.65
C MET A 7 15.64 -1.05 2.52
N ILE A 8 14.53 -1.76 2.67
CA ILE A 8 14.49 -3.00 3.47
C ILE A 8 15.36 -4.07 2.83
N ARG A 9 15.30 -4.19 1.49
CA ARG A 9 16.15 -5.12 0.73
C ARG A 9 17.65 -4.87 0.95
N ILE A 10 18.08 -3.62 0.82
CA ILE A 10 19.51 -3.27 0.95
C ILE A 10 20.03 -3.64 2.34
N GLN A 11 19.24 -3.50 3.38
CA GLN A 11 19.68 -3.71 4.76
C GLN A 11 19.46 -5.14 5.26
N ARG A 12 18.39 -5.82 4.80
CA ARG A 12 18.09 -7.20 5.23
C ARG A 12 18.49 -8.28 4.22
N GLY A 13 18.97 -7.88 3.04
CA GLY A 13 19.50 -8.80 2.01
C GLY A 13 18.46 -9.73 1.37
N SER A 14 17.16 -9.54 1.62
CA SER A 14 16.09 -10.38 1.09
C SER A 14 14.95 -9.55 0.52
N GLU A 15 14.37 -10.02 -0.59
CA GLU A 15 13.18 -9.44 -1.22
C GLU A 15 11.88 -10.18 -0.80
N GLU A 16 12.02 -11.24 -0.04
CA GLU A 16 10.89 -12.05 0.37
C GLU A 16 10.03 -11.35 1.44
N ILE A 17 8.80 -11.83 1.59
CA ILE A 17 7.90 -11.39 2.67
C ILE A 17 8.56 -11.58 4.06
N SER A 18 9.48 -12.53 4.15
CA SER A 18 10.30 -12.76 5.34
C SER A 18 11.09 -11.54 5.81
N ALA A 19 11.52 -10.67 4.88
CA ALA A 19 12.24 -9.43 5.21
C ALA A 19 11.36 -8.41 5.95
N PHE A 20 10.04 -8.50 5.82
CA PHE A 20 9.08 -7.61 6.50
C PHE A 20 8.66 -8.13 7.88
N ARG A 21 9.01 -9.39 8.23
CA ARG A 21 8.61 -9.99 9.52
C ARG A 21 9.00 -9.12 10.71
N GLY A 22 8.02 -8.86 11.56
CA GLY A 22 8.24 -8.12 12.80
C GLY A 22 8.66 -6.66 12.62
N LEU A 23 8.56 -6.09 11.42
CA LEU A 23 8.93 -4.71 11.17
C LEU A 23 8.13 -3.73 12.06
N GLY A 24 6.89 -4.06 12.38
CA GLY A 24 6.05 -3.27 13.29
C GLY A 24 6.62 -3.18 14.71
N LYS A 25 7.42 -4.16 15.13
CA LYS A 25 8.08 -4.18 16.47
C LYS A 25 9.44 -3.52 16.44
N THR A 26 10.22 -3.73 15.37
CA THR A 26 11.58 -3.18 15.23
C THR A 26 11.60 -1.72 14.79
N ASN A 27 10.70 -1.34 13.87
CA ASN A 27 10.60 0.01 13.28
C ASN A 27 9.15 0.41 13.03
N PRO A 28 8.38 0.81 14.05
CA PRO A 28 6.95 1.08 13.93
C PRO A 28 6.62 2.23 12.96
N ARG A 29 7.47 3.25 12.87
CA ARG A 29 7.27 4.38 11.95
C ARG A 29 7.40 3.96 10.48
N LEU A 30 8.40 3.15 10.17
CA LEU A 30 8.60 2.60 8.83
C LEU A 30 7.46 1.63 8.48
N ALA A 31 7.09 0.76 9.42
CA ALA A 31 5.98 -0.18 9.26
C ALA A 31 4.66 0.54 8.96
N LEU A 32 4.36 1.63 9.67
CA LEU A 32 3.17 2.44 9.44
C LEU A 32 3.16 3.06 8.03
N ALA A 33 4.27 3.66 7.60
CA ALA A 33 4.37 4.25 6.26
C ALA A 33 4.18 3.19 5.16
N VAL A 34 4.83 2.03 5.30
CA VAL A 34 4.69 0.90 4.36
C VAL A 34 3.25 0.38 4.36
N THR A 35 2.60 0.29 5.52
CA THR A 35 1.20 -0.13 5.65
C THR A 35 0.27 0.80 4.90
N ILE A 36 0.41 2.12 5.04
CA ILE A 36 -0.41 3.11 4.33
C ILE A 36 -0.21 2.97 2.81
N MET A 37 1.02 2.79 2.35
CA MET A 37 1.33 2.62 0.94
C MET A 37 0.73 1.33 0.37
N PHE A 38 0.86 0.21 1.08
CA PHE A 38 0.28 -1.07 0.64
C PHE A 38 -1.24 -1.08 0.73
N ALA A 39 -1.83 -0.45 1.75
CA ALA A 39 -3.26 -0.27 1.85
C ALA A 39 -3.81 0.54 0.67
N SER A 40 -3.09 1.58 0.23
CA SER A 40 -3.45 2.36 -0.95
C SER A 40 -3.34 1.52 -2.23
N LEU A 41 -2.28 0.73 -2.40
CA LEU A 41 -2.13 -0.19 -3.54
C LEU A 41 -3.21 -1.27 -3.54
N ALA A 42 -3.57 -1.78 -2.38
CA ALA A 42 -4.70 -2.70 -2.22
C ALA A 42 -6.03 -2.04 -2.62
N GLY A 43 -6.16 -0.74 -2.45
CA GLY A 43 -7.39 0.00 -2.71
C GLY A 43 -8.32 0.02 -1.49
N VAL A 44 -7.76 0.21 -0.31
CA VAL A 44 -8.55 0.39 0.91
C VAL A 44 -9.30 1.72 0.83
N PRO A 45 -10.61 1.78 1.18
CA PRO A 45 -11.35 3.03 1.25
C PRO A 45 -10.59 4.10 2.03
N LEU A 46 -10.79 5.36 1.66
CA LEU A 46 -10.10 6.53 2.22
C LEU A 46 -8.64 6.70 1.78
N THR A 47 -8.19 5.93 0.78
CA THR A 47 -6.87 6.10 0.16
C THR A 47 -6.99 6.52 -1.29
N ALA A 48 -5.98 7.23 -1.80
CA ALA A 48 -5.94 7.67 -3.20
C ALA A 48 -6.04 6.48 -4.19
N GLY A 49 -5.46 5.33 -3.86
CA GLY A 49 -5.52 4.13 -4.69
C GLY A 49 -6.92 3.53 -4.84
N PHE A 50 -7.78 3.67 -3.84
CA PHE A 50 -9.18 3.27 -3.93
C PHE A 50 -9.92 4.10 -4.99
N PHE A 51 -9.81 5.43 -4.92
CA PHE A 51 -10.48 6.31 -5.87
C PHE A 51 -9.96 6.13 -7.30
N ALA A 52 -8.66 5.93 -7.47
CA ALA A 52 -8.08 5.65 -8.78
C ALA A 52 -8.70 4.38 -9.41
N LYS A 53 -8.82 3.29 -8.64
CA LYS A 53 -9.48 2.06 -9.10
C LYS A 53 -10.96 2.27 -9.38
N MET A 54 -11.67 2.95 -8.48
CA MET A 54 -13.11 3.21 -8.62
C MET A 54 -13.41 4.03 -9.88
N ILE A 55 -12.63 5.08 -10.15
CA ILE A 55 -12.77 5.87 -11.38
C ILE A 55 -12.53 5.01 -12.62
N SER A 56 -11.52 4.13 -12.58
CA SER A 56 -11.23 3.21 -13.68
C SER A 56 -12.39 2.24 -13.93
N PHE A 57 -12.99 1.67 -12.89
CA PHE A 57 -14.15 0.79 -13.01
C PHE A 57 -15.36 1.52 -13.59
N VAL A 58 -15.67 2.72 -13.07
CA VAL A 58 -16.79 3.54 -13.55
C VAL A 58 -16.58 3.90 -15.01
N HIS A 59 -15.36 4.25 -15.40
CA HIS A 59 -15.05 4.57 -16.79
C HIS A 59 -15.31 3.40 -17.73
N VAL A 60 -14.86 2.20 -17.38
CA VAL A 60 -15.09 0.98 -18.17
C VAL A 60 -16.60 0.70 -18.32
N ILE A 61 -17.38 0.83 -17.24
CA ILE A 61 -18.83 0.61 -17.25
C ILE A 61 -19.52 1.64 -18.19
N ASN A 62 -19.13 2.90 -18.11
CA ASN A 62 -19.80 3.98 -18.87
C ASN A 62 -19.42 4.00 -20.35
N THR A 63 -18.28 3.41 -20.72
CA THR A 63 -17.80 3.45 -22.12
C THR A 63 -18.59 2.52 -23.04
N GLY A 64 -19.25 1.47 -22.51
CA GLY A 64 -20.20 0.61 -23.24
C GLY A 64 -19.61 -0.16 -24.45
N LEU A 65 -18.33 -0.02 -24.71
CA LEU A 65 -17.61 -0.59 -25.83
C LEU A 65 -17.13 -1.98 -25.46
N TYR A 66 -17.85 -3.04 -25.76
CA TYR A 66 -17.35 -4.45 -25.79
C TYR A 66 -16.30 -4.82 -24.70
N LEU A 67 -16.15 -3.97 -23.69
CA LEU A 67 -15.16 -4.05 -22.61
C LEU A 67 -15.73 -4.76 -21.37
N ASP A 68 -16.94 -5.31 -21.45
CA ASP A 68 -17.59 -5.99 -20.33
C ASP A 68 -16.73 -7.15 -19.79
N TRP A 69 -15.94 -7.79 -20.65
CA TRP A 69 -14.99 -8.82 -20.25
C TRP A 69 -13.81 -8.29 -19.41
N MET A 70 -13.49 -6.98 -19.51
CA MET A 70 -12.42 -6.37 -18.71
C MET A 70 -12.81 -6.23 -17.24
N LEU A 71 -14.10 -6.03 -16.95
CA LEU A 71 -14.56 -5.87 -15.56
C LEU A 71 -14.21 -7.08 -14.67
N PRO A 72 -14.55 -8.33 -15.06
CA PRO A 72 -14.17 -9.48 -14.24
C PRO A 72 -12.65 -9.62 -14.10
N VAL A 73 -11.88 -9.32 -15.14
CA VAL A 73 -10.41 -9.34 -15.06
C VAL A 73 -9.90 -8.30 -14.08
N MET A 74 -10.41 -7.07 -14.12
CA MET A 74 -10.03 -5.99 -13.18
C MET A 74 -10.38 -6.37 -11.74
N ILE A 75 -11.54 -6.99 -11.50
CA ILE A 75 -11.96 -7.44 -10.17
C ILE A 75 -11.02 -8.53 -9.65
N VAL A 76 -10.69 -9.53 -10.46
CA VAL A 76 -9.76 -10.60 -10.08
C VAL A 76 -8.37 -10.05 -9.78
N CYS A 77 -7.86 -9.14 -10.61
CA CYS A 77 -6.57 -8.48 -10.37
C CYS A 77 -6.58 -7.65 -9.09
N ALA A 78 -7.67 -6.91 -8.83
CA ALA A 78 -7.82 -6.12 -7.61
C ALA A 78 -7.87 -7.01 -6.36
N ALA A 79 -8.62 -8.12 -6.40
CA ALA A 79 -8.72 -9.08 -5.31
C ALA A 79 -7.38 -9.77 -5.02
N SER A 80 -6.66 -10.19 -6.06
CA SER A 80 -5.34 -10.80 -5.94
C SER A 80 -4.32 -9.83 -5.31
N GLY A 81 -4.33 -8.57 -5.74
CA GLY A 81 -3.49 -7.53 -5.16
C GLY A 81 -3.82 -7.27 -3.69
N PHE A 82 -5.11 -7.20 -3.37
CA PHE A 82 -5.59 -7.04 -1.99
C PHE A 82 -5.05 -8.15 -1.08
N TYR A 83 -5.22 -9.42 -1.50
CA TYR A 83 -4.72 -10.57 -0.75
C TYR A 83 -3.20 -10.49 -0.50
N TYR A 84 -2.41 -10.17 -1.55
CA TYR A 84 -0.96 -10.10 -1.45
C TYR A 84 -0.50 -8.98 -0.49
N TYR A 85 -1.03 -7.79 -0.63
CA TYR A 85 -0.64 -6.66 0.21
C TYR A 85 -1.03 -6.87 1.68
N PHE A 86 -2.20 -7.43 1.94
CA PHE A 86 -2.62 -7.76 3.31
C PHE A 86 -1.77 -8.88 3.93
N LYS A 87 -1.32 -9.85 3.14
CA LYS A 87 -0.39 -10.88 3.60
C LYS A 87 0.93 -10.26 4.09
N VAL A 88 1.46 -9.27 3.37
CA VAL A 88 2.68 -8.54 3.78
C VAL A 88 2.42 -7.74 5.06
N ILE A 89 1.34 -6.96 5.11
CA ILE A 89 0.97 -6.18 6.30
C ILE A 89 0.82 -7.10 7.53
N ARG A 90 0.16 -8.23 7.36
CA ARG A 90 0.04 -9.22 8.44
C ARG A 90 1.40 -9.68 8.92
N SER A 91 2.31 -10.03 8.02
CA SER A 91 3.65 -10.48 8.37
C SER A 91 4.45 -9.41 9.14
N MET A 92 4.24 -8.13 8.83
CA MET A 92 4.90 -7.01 9.51
C MET A 92 4.51 -6.89 10.98
N TYR A 93 3.26 -7.17 11.33
CA TYR A 93 2.73 -6.92 12.70
C TYR A 93 2.59 -8.18 13.53
N TRP A 94 2.22 -9.31 12.93
CA TRP A 94 1.90 -10.54 13.68
C TRP A 94 3.07 -11.53 13.77
N ASP A 95 3.93 -11.55 12.74
CA ASP A 95 5.06 -12.49 12.77
C ASP A 95 6.14 -12.00 13.75
N LYS A 96 6.85 -12.97 14.33
CA LYS A 96 8.02 -12.66 15.18
C LYS A 96 9.15 -12.13 14.29
N PRO A 97 9.91 -11.12 14.74
CA PRO A 97 11.14 -10.73 14.08
C PRO A 97 12.07 -11.94 13.91
N ALA A 98 12.84 -11.98 12.82
CA ALA A 98 13.90 -12.98 12.72
C ALA A 98 14.88 -12.81 13.89
N GLU A 99 15.48 -13.92 14.37
CA GLU A 99 16.35 -13.95 15.58
C GLU A 99 17.50 -12.93 15.54
N ASN A 100 17.91 -12.49 14.35
CA ASN A 100 18.96 -11.49 14.13
C ASN A 100 18.44 -10.25 13.36
N ALA A 101 17.16 -9.91 13.47
CA ALA A 101 16.61 -8.75 12.76
C ALA A 101 17.03 -7.44 13.44
N GLU A 102 18.10 -6.86 12.97
CA GLU A 102 18.48 -5.50 13.36
C GLU A 102 17.41 -4.48 12.90
N PRO A 103 17.20 -3.40 13.68
CA PRO A 103 16.33 -2.30 13.26
C PRO A 103 16.83 -1.69 11.95
N VAL A 104 15.94 -1.58 10.97
CA VAL A 104 16.27 -0.94 9.69
C VAL A 104 16.64 0.51 9.94
N GLN A 105 17.85 0.91 9.59
CA GLN A 105 18.29 2.30 9.71
C GLN A 105 17.61 3.15 8.64
N VAL A 106 16.71 4.04 9.04
CA VAL A 106 16.02 4.95 8.13
C VAL A 106 16.72 6.30 8.19
N PRO A 107 17.48 6.70 7.14
CA PRO A 107 18.03 8.05 7.06
C PRO A 107 16.92 9.08 7.21
N ALA A 108 17.21 10.20 7.89
CA ALA A 108 16.22 11.24 8.18
C ALA A 108 15.50 11.72 6.90
N ILE A 109 16.22 11.91 5.82
CA ILE A 109 15.67 12.32 4.51
C ILE A 109 14.66 11.29 3.99
N SER A 110 15.00 10.01 4.05
CA SER A 110 14.13 8.92 3.61
C SER A 110 12.88 8.82 4.49
N GLY A 111 13.03 9.04 5.79
CA GLY A 111 11.90 9.08 6.72
C GLY A 111 10.93 10.22 6.42
N VAL A 112 11.44 11.40 6.13
CA VAL A 112 10.64 12.58 5.74
C VAL A 112 9.91 12.31 4.41
N MET A 113 10.58 11.74 3.41
CA MET A 113 9.97 11.39 2.13
C MET A 113 8.83 10.36 2.30
N LEU A 114 9.07 9.32 3.09
CA LEU A 114 8.05 8.30 3.36
C LEU A 114 6.83 8.88 4.08
N ALA A 115 7.06 9.77 5.06
CA ALA A 115 5.99 10.48 5.76
C ALA A 115 5.21 11.40 4.81
N ALA A 116 5.90 12.18 3.98
CA ALA A 116 5.27 13.07 3.01
C ALA A 116 4.39 12.29 2.01
N PHE A 117 4.88 11.18 1.45
CA PHE A 117 4.10 10.33 0.56
C PHE A 117 2.90 9.68 1.27
N SER A 118 3.06 9.24 2.51
CA SER A 118 1.95 8.67 3.29
C SER A 118 0.85 9.69 3.55
N ILE A 119 1.23 10.92 3.92
CA ILE A 119 0.28 12.03 4.11
C ILE A 119 -0.42 12.36 2.79
N PHE A 120 0.32 12.47 1.70
CA PHE A 120 -0.25 12.74 0.38
C PHE A 120 -1.27 11.67 -0.06
N ILE A 121 -0.99 10.40 0.18
CA ILE A 121 -1.90 9.28 -0.11
C ILE A 121 -3.21 9.40 0.69
N VAL A 122 -3.11 9.71 1.97
CA VAL A 122 -4.30 9.86 2.84
C VAL A 122 -5.09 11.10 2.46
N LEU A 123 -4.42 12.24 2.27
CA LEU A 123 -5.10 13.48 1.85
C LEU A 123 -5.75 13.33 0.47
N GLY A 124 -5.07 12.70 -0.49
CA GLY A 124 -5.63 12.40 -1.81
C GLY A 124 -6.83 11.46 -1.77
N GLY A 125 -6.89 10.56 -0.79
CA GLY A 125 -8.04 9.70 -0.55
C GLY A 125 -9.21 10.42 0.14
N LEU A 126 -8.94 11.42 0.95
CA LEU A 126 -9.98 12.21 1.63
C LEU A 126 -10.52 13.36 0.75
N MET A 127 -9.73 13.85 -0.20
CA MET A 127 -10.07 14.99 -1.04
C MET A 127 -11.43 14.87 -1.76
N PRO A 128 -11.80 13.72 -2.37
CA PRO A 128 -13.11 13.57 -3.01
C PRO A 128 -14.29 13.67 -2.04
N LEU A 129 -14.09 13.28 -0.77
CA LEU A 129 -15.12 13.40 0.26
C LEU A 129 -15.42 14.88 0.59
N PHE A 130 -14.40 15.74 0.55
CA PHE A 130 -14.55 17.17 0.87
C PHE A 130 -14.98 18.01 -0.34
N LEU A 131 -14.59 17.61 -1.56
CA LEU A 131 -14.91 18.36 -2.78
C LEU A 131 -16.26 18.00 -3.38
N ASN A 132 -16.82 16.84 -3.05
CA ASN A 132 -18.12 16.40 -3.52
C ASN A 132 -18.99 16.01 -2.32
N PRO A 133 -19.50 17.01 -1.53
CA PRO A 133 -20.55 16.71 -0.58
C PRO A 133 -21.73 16.17 -1.39
N ILE A 134 -22.11 14.94 -1.09
CA ILE A 134 -23.16 14.14 -1.72
C ILE A 134 -24.39 15.05 -1.96
N ARG A 135 -24.62 15.42 -3.21
CA ARG A 135 -25.90 15.95 -3.68
C ARG A 135 -26.70 14.81 -4.24
#